data_651f11d79025ea2f6ffd3011e92bd61e
#
_entry.id   651f11d79025ea2f6ffd3011e92bd61e
#
_cell.length_a   1.000
_cell.length_b   1.000
_cell.length_c   1.000
_cell.angle_alpha   90.00
_cell.angle_beta   90.00
_cell.angle_gamma   90.00
#
_symmetry.space_group_name_H-M   'P 1'
#
loop_
_entity.id
_entity.type
_entity.pdbx_description
1 polymer ?
#
loop_
_entity_poly.entity_id
_entity_poly.type
_entity_poly.pdbx_seq_one_letter_code
_entity_poly.pdbx_strand_id
1 'polypeptide(L)'
;VDADSYAEMYRPGTGDLIDGRYELTESLGKGGMAHVWRAREISTDSEVSEGRATSADREVAVKFLRHDSEALYALDPEEREAELSVRNARFRREATLLGTLDHPGITELYGCGTHRGVPYIAMRLVTGVSLRTFLDEHTPLPLATAIAVAVQMAGALACAHTLPVVHRDLKPANIMIDDEGAVVLIDFGIAKPLRSDATRYTAHGSTLGTRGYLAPEQLLEREPTARTDVYCFGCVFYELLTARPPFPLGADSGLTERHLYEEPLPPSVYAAGIPEAIDDLVLRMLAKQPGQRPPVDEVLAVLEPLGPQPGDPGPRPRTHPDATAPLRRPADWAVRTRRAPTAPPVPSLAEGEAEWLDTRAVELLCARAESEIATGEPGDATGRLSALTERVRGEWGARRPLVRRVWRAAADGLRLAGDFGSAARLYEGIDDALLHGDGPAERAERAVIRLRLAECRLTFGELEAAVATVDAAGRTAAGLPREHAVLVESVRREVDAQLSARLADADGHGSSQVRTDGEAL
;
A
#
# COMPACT_ATOMS: atom_id res chain seq x y z
N VAL A 1 -17.90 35.96 -14.80
CA VAL A 1 -18.79 34.79 -14.65
C VAL A 1 -19.23 34.80 -13.21
N ASP A 2 -20.55 34.97 -12.99
CA ASP A 2 -21.15 35.26 -11.70
C ASP A 2 -20.90 34.17 -10.65
N ALA A 3 -20.73 34.57 -9.38
CA ALA A 3 -20.57 33.71 -8.22
C ALA A 3 -21.68 32.65 -8.06
N ASP A 4 -22.82 32.85 -8.69
CA ASP A 4 -23.96 31.93 -8.73
C ASP A 4 -23.77 30.72 -9.67
N SER A 5 -22.83 30.78 -10.62
CA SER A 5 -22.58 29.68 -11.57
C SER A 5 -21.86 28.45 -10.93
N TYR A 6 -21.26 28.59 -9.74
CA TYR A 6 -20.61 27.51 -9.01
C TYR A 6 -21.46 26.87 -7.92
N ALA A 7 -22.67 27.38 -7.69
CA ALA A 7 -23.65 26.78 -6.77
C ALA A 7 -24.27 25.49 -7.29
N GLU A 8 -24.00 25.11 -8.55
CA GLU A 8 -24.44 23.83 -9.17
C GLU A 8 -23.36 22.78 -9.22
N MET A 9 -22.55 22.64 -8.17
CA MET A 9 -21.71 21.44 -8.06
C MET A 9 -22.62 20.22 -7.98
N TYR A 10 -22.36 19.21 -8.84
CA TYR A 10 -23.15 18.00 -8.93
C TYR A 10 -23.49 17.43 -7.55
N ARG A 11 -24.77 17.27 -7.28
CA ARG A 11 -25.28 16.61 -6.07
C ARG A 11 -25.79 15.23 -6.44
N PRO A 12 -25.09 14.17 -6.03
CA PRO A 12 -25.54 12.82 -6.31
C PRO A 12 -26.97 12.58 -5.80
N GLY A 13 -27.78 11.92 -6.60
CA GLY A 13 -29.16 11.55 -6.28
C GLY A 13 -29.44 10.08 -6.61
N THR A 14 -30.51 9.53 -6.02
CA THR A 14 -30.98 8.18 -6.33
C THR A 14 -31.33 8.08 -7.81
N GLY A 15 -30.86 7.03 -8.49
CA GLY A 15 -31.05 6.79 -9.92
C GLY A 15 -29.97 7.42 -10.81
N ASP A 16 -29.04 8.20 -10.25
CA ASP A 16 -27.92 8.74 -11.03
C ASP A 16 -26.98 7.60 -11.45
N LEU A 17 -26.59 7.62 -12.73
CA LEU A 17 -25.65 6.68 -13.29
C LEU A 17 -24.26 7.31 -13.37
N ILE A 18 -23.32 6.80 -12.59
CA ILE A 18 -21.97 7.30 -12.47
C ILE A 18 -21.07 6.58 -13.49
N ASP A 19 -20.49 7.35 -14.40
CA ASP A 19 -19.60 6.89 -15.48
C ASP A 19 -20.15 5.68 -16.27
N GLY A 20 -21.49 5.61 -16.42
CA GLY A 20 -22.18 4.52 -17.13
C GLY A 20 -22.12 3.16 -16.42
N ARG A 21 -21.59 3.08 -15.20
CA ARG A 21 -21.28 1.82 -14.52
C ARG A 21 -21.97 1.66 -13.16
N TYR A 22 -22.13 2.71 -12.37
CA TYR A 22 -22.68 2.61 -11.01
C TYR A 22 -23.97 3.40 -10.88
N GLU A 23 -25.10 2.71 -10.71
CA GLU A 23 -26.41 3.32 -10.45
C GLU A 23 -26.59 3.54 -8.95
N LEU A 24 -26.75 4.79 -8.53
CA LEU A 24 -26.93 5.14 -7.11
C LEU A 24 -28.34 4.72 -6.64
N THR A 25 -28.42 3.98 -5.52
CA THR A 25 -29.70 3.47 -5.00
C THR A 25 -30.10 4.11 -3.69
N GLU A 26 -29.18 4.26 -2.74
CA GLU A 26 -29.47 4.74 -1.38
C GLU A 26 -28.30 5.55 -0.82
N SER A 27 -28.61 6.64 -0.10
CA SER A 27 -27.59 7.40 0.64
C SER A 27 -27.25 6.68 1.94
N LEU A 28 -26.01 6.21 2.07
CA LEU A 28 -25.50 5.53 3.27
C LEU A 28 -25.03 6.51 4.35
N GLY A 29 -24.60 7.71 3.95
CA GLY A 29 -24.16 8.72 4.89
C GLY A 29 -23.63 9.98 4.22
N LYS A 30 -23.82 11.12 4.89
CA LYS A 30 -23.35 12.42 4.45
C LYS A 30 -22.50 13.04 5.56
N GLY A 31 -21.19 13.12 5.33
CA GLY A 31 -20.23 13.77 6.22
C GLY A 31 -19.76 15.12 5.68
N GLY A 32 -18.95 15.83 6.46
CA GLY A 32 -18.40 17.12 6.06
C GLY A 32 -17.51 17.06 4.81
N MET A 33 -16.84 15.93 4.56
CA MET A 33 -15.85 15.76 3.48
C MET A 33 -16.29 14.81 2.37
N ALA A 34 -17.31 14.01 2.58
CA ALA A 34 -17.74 13.03 1.62
C ALA A 34 -19.22 12.70 1.75
N HIS A 35 -19.79 12.19 0.66
CA HIS A 35 -21.11 11.61 0.62
C HIS A 35 -20.98 10.18 0.10
N VAL A 36 -21.44 9.19 0.87
CA VAL A 36 -21.37 7.77 0.55
C VAL A 36 -22.75 7.26 0.13
N TRP A 37 -22.79 6.56 -0.98
CA TRP A 37 -23.97 5.98 -1.57
C TRP A 37 -23.81 4.46 -1.73
N ARG A 38 -24.89 3.72 -1.51
CA ARG A 38 -25.05 2.37 -2.05
C ARG A 38 -25.32 2.52 -3.53
N ALA A 39 -24.69 1.70 -4.34
CA ALA A 39 -24.94 1.67 -5.77
C ALA A 39 -24.94 0.22 -6.28
N ARG A 40 -25.57 0.04 -7.43
CA ARG A 40 -25.55 -1.21 -8.18
C ARG A 40 -24.59 -1.06 -9.36
N GLU A 41 -23.64 -1.97 -9.49
CA GLU A 41 -22.77 -2.04 -10.65
C GLU A 41 -23.55 -2.59 -11.84
N ILE A 42 -23.61 -1.85 -12.95
CA ILE A 42 -24.29 -2.27 -14.18
C ILE A 42 -23.25 -2.86 -15.12
N SER A 43 -23.50 -4.09 -15.59
CA SER A 43 -22.67 -4.72 -16.61
C SER A 43 -22.82 -3.98 -17.95
N THR A 44 -21.73 -3.49 -18.53
CA THR A 44 -21.71 -3.03 -19.92
C THR A 44 -21.56 -4.23 -20.85
N ASP A 45 -22.47 -4.38 -21.82
CA ASP A 45 -22.69 -5.55 -22.70
C ASP A 45 -21.52 -6.05 -23.55
N SER A 46 -20.27 -5.70 -23.26
CA SER A 46 -19.10 -6.11 -24.06
C SER A 46 -18.45 -7.43 -23.62
N GLU A 47 -18.89 -8.05 -22.52
CA GLU A 47 -18.27 -9.27 -21.94
C GLU A 47 -19.17 -10.52 -21.94
N VAL A 48 -20.21 -10.55 -22.74
CA VAL A 48 -21.10 -11.74 -22.89
C VAL A 48 -20.48 -12.73 -23.90
N SER A 49 -19.22 -13.09 -23.71
CA SER A 49 -18.63 -14.22 -24.45
C SER A 49 -17.92 -15.13 -23.47
N GLU A 50 -18.42 -16.36 -23.38
CA GLU A 50 -17.89 -17.50 -22.65
C GLU A 50 -18.30 -17.69 -21.17
N GLY A 51 -19.58 -18.11 -20.93
CA GLY A 51 -19.91 -19.08 -19.85
C GLY A 51 -19.51 -18.76 -18.40
N ARG A 52 -19.03 -17.55 -18.10
CA ARG A 52 -18.75 -17.06 -16.76
C ARG A 52 -19.95 -16.26 -16.25
N ALA A 53 -20.40 -16.58 -15.05
CA ALA A 53 -21.45 -15.81 -14.38
C ALA A 53 -21.02 -14.33 -14.39
N THR A 54 -21.77 -13.52 -15.13
CA THR A 54 -21.57 -12.07 -15.25
C THR A 54 -21.71 -11.44 -13.88
N SER A 55 -20.84 -10.50 -13.52
CA SER A 55 -20.91 -9.66 -12.31
C SER A 55 -22.09 -8.66 -12.35
N ALA A 56 -23.11 -8.93 -13.12
CA ALA A 56 -24.34 -8.16 -13.16
C ALA A 56 -25.00 -8.19 -11.77
N ASP A 57 -25.28 -7.01 -11.22
CA ASP A 57 -25.93 -6.76 -9.93
C ASP A 57 -25.06 -6.84 -8.65
N ARG A 58 -23.78 -6.51 -8.73
CA ARG A 58 -23.00 -6.30 -7.50
C ARG A 58 -23.42 -5.02 -6.80
N GLU A 59 -23.69 -5.10 -5.49
CA GLU A 59 -23.81 -3.91 -4.65
C GLU A 59 -22.43 -3.38 -4.27
N VAL A 60 -22.24 -2.07 -4.40
CA VAL A 60 -20.99 -1.36 -4.12
C VAL A 60 -21.28 -0.09 -3.29
N ALA A 61 -20.25 0.41 -2.59
CA ALA A 61 -20.29 1.74 -2.00
C ALA A 61 -19.59 2.73 -2.92
N VAL A 62 -20.27 3.82 -3.27
CA VAL A 62 -19.68 4.92 -4.05
C VAL A 62 -19.53 6.14 -3.14
N LYS A 63 -18.30 6.55 -2.91
CA LYS A 63 -17.94 7.70 -2.08
C LYS A 63 -17.55 8.86 -2.95
N PHE A 64 -18.32 9.95 -2.90
CA PHE A 64 -18.03 11.22 -3.55
C PHE A 64 -17.26 12.12 -2.59
N LEU A 65 -16.18 12.72 -3.09
CA LEU A 65 -15.37 13.66 -2.31
C LEU A 65 -15.86 15.08 -2.53
N ARG A 66 -16.02 15.81 -1.44
CA ARG A 66 -16.41 17.22 -1.48
C ARG A 66 -15.16 18.10 -1.46
N HIS A 67 -15.09 19.00 -2.41
CA HIS A 67 -14.04 20.03 -2.48
C HIS A 67 -14.49 21.34 -1.84
N ASP A 68 -15.49 21.29 -0.94
CA ASP A 68 -16.08 22.49 -0.29
C ASP A 68 -15.09 23.10 0.71
N SER A 69 -13.98 23.67 0.26
CA SER A 69 -13.18 24.53 1.10
C SER A 69 -13.39 25.98 0.71
N GLU A 70 -13.79 26.84 1.66
CA GLU A 70 -13.83 28.29 1.43
C GLU A 70 -12.50 28.83 0.88
N ALA A 71 -11.37 28.14 1.19
CA ALA A 71 -10.07 28.47 0.66
C ALA A 71 -9.97 28.29 -0.86
N LEU A 72 -10.63 27.27 -1.43
CA LEU A 72 -10.72 27.10 -2.88
C LEU A 72 -11.56 28.18 -3.55
N TYR A 73 -12.62 28.62 -2.89
CA TYR A 73 -13.46 29.71 -3.41
C TYR A 73 -12.81 31.09 -3.30
N ALA A 74 -11.80 31.23 -2.42
CA ALA A 74 -11.02 32.45 -2.29
C ALA A 74 -9.94 32.63 -3.36
N LEU A 75 -9.60 31.55 -4.09
CA LEU A 75 -8.63 31.57 -5.20
C LEU A 75 -9.29 32.14 -6.46
N ASP A 76 -8.49 32.77 -7.32
CA ASP A 76 -8.96 33.11 -8.65
C ASP A 76 -9.27 31.84 -9.50
N PRO A 77 -9.99 31.95 -10.62
CA PRO A 77 -10.41 30.79 -11.39
C PRO A 77 -9.24 29.90 -11.89
N GLU A 78 -8.11 30.50 -12.31
CA GLU A 78 -6.95 29.77 -12.83
C GLU A 78 -6.21 29.05 -11.70
N GLU A 79 -5.97 29.72 -10.58
CA GLU A 79 -5.37 29.13 -9.38
C GLU A 79 -6.23 28.00 -8.81
N ARG A 80 -7.55 28.17 -8.82
CA ARG A 80 -8.51 27.14 -8.37
C ARG A 80 -8.46 25.92 -9.23
N GLU A 81 -8.44 26.06 -10.57
CA GLU A 81 -8.36 24.95 -11.50
C GLU A 81 -7.04 24.19 -11.33
N ALA A 82 -5.92 24.90 -11.19
CA ALA A 82 -4.62 24.30 -10.91
C ALA A 82 -4.62 23.51 -9.59
N GLU A 83 -5.16 24.07 -8.50
CA GLU A 83 -5.25 23.40 -7.20
C GLU A 83 -6.16 22.16 -7.26
N LEU A 84 -7.32 22.25 -7.93
CA LEU A 84 -8.22 21.09 -8.14
C LEU A 84 -7.56 20.01 -8.96
N SER A 85 -6.79 20.36 -9.99
CA SER A 85 -6.02 19.41 -10.80
C SER A 85 -5.00 18.63 -9.95
N VAL A 86 -4.23 19.33 -9.11
CA VAL A 86 -3.26 18.72 -8.19
C VAL A 86 -3.96 17.80 -7.18
N ARG A 87 -5.09 18.23 -6.60
CA ARG A 87 -5.87 17.42 -5.65
C ARG A 87 -6.44 16.17 -6.31
N ASN A 88 -6.97 16.28 -7.52
CA ASN A 88 -7.53 15.15 -8.27
C ASN A 88 -6.44 14.16 -8.69
N ALA A 89 -5.28 14.64 -9.15
CA ALA A 89 -4.14 13.78 -9.48
C ALA A 89 -3.66 12.98 -8.25
N ARG A 90 -3.57 13.65 -7.09
CA ARG A 90 -3.22 13.01 -5.84
C ARG A 90 -4.24 11.98 -5.38
N PHE A 91 -5.54 12.33 -5.44
CA PHE A 91 -6.63 11.43 -5.12
C PHE A 91 -6.58 10.13 -5.95
N ARG A 92 -6.47 10.26 -7.29
CA ARG A 92 -6.36 9.11 -8.19
C ARG A 92 -5.17 8.23 -7.83
N ARG A 93 -4.04 8.83 -7.52
CA ARG A 93 -2.83 8.13 -7.13
C ARG A 93 -2.98 7.35 -5.83
N GLU A 94 -3.49 7.98 -4.76
CA GLU A 94 -3.72 7.30 -3.48
C GLU A 94 -4.76 6.17 -3.64
N ALA A 95 -5.82 6.38 -4.46
CA ALA A 95 -6.80 5.35 -4.79
C ALA A 95 -6.15 4.17 -5.56
N THR A 96 -5.28 4.45 -6.53
CA THR A 96 -4.56 3.40 -7.27
C THR A 96 -3.69 2.55 -6.35
N LEU A 97 -2.95 3.19 -5.43
CA LEU A 97 -2.12 2.47 -4.45
C LEU A 97 -2.96 1.58 -3.52
N LEU A 98 -4.08 2.10 -3.01
CA LEU A 98 -5.01 1.29 -2.20
C LEU A 98 -5.61 0.13 -2.96
N GLY A 99 -5.91 0.31 -4.25
CA GLY A 99 -6.41 -0.76 -5.12
C GLY A 99 -5.43 -1.91 -5.36
N THR A 100 -4.15 -1.76 -4.96
CA THR A 100 -3.15 -2.84 -5.03
C THR A 100 -3.08 -3.67 -3.73
N LEU A 101 -3.75 -3.23 -2.66
CA LEU A 101 -3.77 -3.96 -1.40
C LEU A 101 -4.80 -5.08 -1.46
N ASP A 102 -4.36 -6.31 -1.21
CA ASP A 102 -5.21 -7.49 -1.08
C ASP A 102 -5.15 -8.00 0.37
N HIS A 103 -6.12 -7.57 1.17
CA HIS A 103 -6.26 -8.00 2.56
C HIS A 103 -7.73 -7.95 2.99
N PRO A 104 -8.28 -9.01 3.62
CA PRO A 104 -9.70 -9.08 3.99
C PRO A 104 -10.14 -7.95 4.95
N GLY A 105 -9.22 -7.42 5.75
CA GLY A 105 -9.44 -6.29 6.66
C GLY A 105 -9.27 -4.91 6.01
N ILE A 106 -9.10 -4.81 4.70
CA ILE A 106 -9.03 -3.55 3.95
C ILE A 106 -10.16 -3.53 2.93
N THR A 107 -10.85 -2.39 2.80
CA THR A 107 -11.90 -2.23 1.79
C THR A 107 -11.31 -2.33 0.38
N GLU A 108 -11.78 -3.30 -0.40
CA GLU A 108 -11.41 -3.50 -1.80
C GLU A 108 -11.94 -2.36 -2.67
N LEU A 109 -11.10 -1.80 -3.55
CA LEU A 109 -11.47 -0.76 -4.49
C LEU A 109 -11.82 -1.36 -5.85
N TYR A 110 -12.98 -0.97 -6.39
CA TYR A 110 -13.47 -1.43 -7.70
C TYR A 110 -13.27 -0.40 -8.81
N GLY A 111 -13.05 0.85 -8.44
CA GLY A 111 -12.79 1.92 -9.39
C GLY A 111 -12.70 3.29 -8.73
N CYS A 112 -12.14 4.24 -9.45
CA CYS A 112 -12.15 5.65 -9.07
C CYS A 112 -12.25 6.49 -10.34
N GLY A 113 -12.82 7.68 -10.22
CA GLY A 113 -13.00 8.57 -11.36
C GLY A 113 -13.42 9.97 -10.94
N THR A 114 -13.83 10.74 -11.94
CA THR A 114 -14.39 12.08 -11.74
C THR A 114 -15.69 12.17 -12.53
N HIS A 115 -16.81 12.25 -11.85
CA HIS A 115 -18.12 12.40 -12.47
C HIS A 115 -18.63 13.82 -12.33
N ARG A 116 -18.88 14.51 -13.44
CA ARG A 116 -19.29 15.93 -13.48
C ARG A 116 -18.42 16.85 -12.61
N GLY A 117 -17.09 16.63 -12.67
CA GLY A 117 -16.11 17.41 -11.90
C GLY A 117 -15.92 16.98 -10.44
N VAL A 118 -16.71 16.02 -9.93
CA VAL A 118 -16.62 15.54 -8.54
C VAL A 118 -15.89 14.19 -8.51
N PRO A 119 -14.76 14.07 -7.79
CA PRO A 119 -14.05 12.80 -7.64
C PRO A 119 -14.89 11.78 -6.86
N TYR A 120 -14.81 10.52 -7.28
CA TYR A 120 -15.48 9.43 -6.57
C TYR A 120 -14.59 8.18 -6.50
N ILE A 121 -14.87 7.33 -5.51
CA ILE A 121 -14.33 5.98 -5.37
C ILE A 121 -15.50 5.01 -5.28
N ALA A 122 -15.45 3.93 -6.08
CA ALA A 122 -16.31 2.75 -5.93
C ALA A 122 -15.53 1.65 -5.21
N MET A 123 -16.13 1.08 -4.16
CA MET A 123 -15.48 0.12 -3.29
C MET A 123 -16.45 -0.95 -2.79
N ARG A 124 -15.92 -2.02 -2.19
CA ARG A 124 -16.74 -3.06 -1.56
C ARG A 124 -17.71 -2.44 -0.57
N LEU A 125 -18.99 -2.77 -0.72
CA LEU A 125 -19.99 -2.47 0.30
C LEU A 125 -19.79 -3.46 1.46
N VAL A 126 -19.38 -2.96 2.61
CA VAL A 126 -19.25 -3.76 3.83
C VAL A 126 -20.60 -3.78 4.54
N THR A 127 -21.22 -4.96 4.61
CA THR A 127 -22.44 -5.18 5.41
C THR A 127 -22.04 -5.47 6.85
N GLY A 128 -22.73 -4.88 7.81
CA GLY A 128 -22.42 -4.99 9.23
C GLY A 128 -22.56 -3.66 9.97
N VAL A 129 -21.84 -3.49 11.06
CA VAL A 129 -21.92 -2.29 11.90
C VAL A 129 -20.58 -1.58 12.00
N SER A 130 -20.62 -0.25 12.21
CA SER A 130 -19.39 0.48 12.53
C SER A 130 -18.88 0.07 13.93
N LEU A 131 -17.56 0.14 14.15
CA LEU A 131 -17.00 -0.09 15.48
C LEU A 131 -17.55 0.92 16.50
N ARG A 132 -17.96 2.12 16.06
CA ARG A 132 -18.64 3.07 16.94
C ARG A 132 -19.98 2.53 17.42
N THR A 133 -20.83 2.07 16.53
CA THR A 133 -22.12 1.44 16.87
C THR A 133 -21.92 0.20 17.73
N PHE A 134 -20.94 -0.63 17.37
CA PHE A 134 -20.61 -1.84 18.14
C PHE A 134 -20.19 -1.53 19.58
N LEU A 135 -19.37 -0.50 19.79
CA LEU A 135 -18.99 -0.04 21.12
C LEU A 135 -20.19 0.50 21.91
N ASP A 136 -21.05 1.29 21.27
CA ASP A 136 -22.22 1.88 21.93
C ASP A 136 -23.21 0.80 22.41
N GLU A 137 -23.28 -0.34 21.70
CA GLU A 137 -24.20 -1.44 22.02
C GLU A 137 -23.63 -2.50 23.00
N HIS A 138 -22.29 -2.68 23.01
CA HIS A 138 -21.67 -3.84 23.67
C HIS A 138 -20.68 -3.46 24.78
N THR A 139 -20.49 -2.18 25.09
CA THR A 139 -19.57 -1.76 26.16
C THR A 139 -20.11 -2.07 27.56
N PRO A 140 -19.29 -2.61 28.48
CA PRO A 140 -17.86 -3.00 28.35
C PRO A 140 -17.68 -4.31 27.55
N LEU A 141 -16.64 -4.33 26.69
CA LEU A 141 -16.34 -5.51 25.90
C LEU A 141 -15.62 -6.60 26.70
N PRO A 142 -15.86 -7.89 26.38
CA PRO A 142 -14.96 -8.96 26.81
C PRO A 142 -13.54 -8.71 26.30
N LEU A 143 -12.52 -8.93 27.15
CA LEU A 143 -11.11 -8.71 26.77
C LEU A 143 -10.73 -9.46 25.49
N ALA A 144 -11.19 -10.71 25.33
CA ALA A 144 -10.95 -11.49 24.12
C ALA A 144 -11.53 -10.82 22.86
N THR A 145 -12.68 -10.15 22.96
CA THR A 145 -13.26 -9.39 21.84
C THR A 145 -12.44 -8.15 21.53
N ALA A 146 -12.02 -7.39 22.54
CA ALA A 146 -11.17 -6.21 22.35
C ALA A 146 -9.84 -6.57 21.68
N ILE A 147 -9.19 -7.64 22.13
CA ILE A 147 -7.93 -8.13 21.51
C ILE A 147 -8.19 -8.64 20.10
N ALA A 148 -9.28 -9.37 19.84
CA ALA A 148 -9.59 -9.88 18.52
C ALA A 148 -9.78 -8.76 17.48
N VAL A 149 -10.47 -7.68 17.87
CA VAL A 149 -10.58 -6.48 17.01
C VAL A 149 -9.21 -5.87 16.76
N ALA A 150 -8.39 -5.73 17.82
CA ALA A 150 -7.06 -5.15 17.72
C ALA A 150 -6.10 -5.97 16.83
N VAL A 151 -6.11 -7.32 16.93
CA VAL A 151 -5.31 -8.22 16.09
C VAL A 151 -5.68 -8.04 14.61
N GLN A 152 -6.96 -8.02 14.29
CA GLN A 152 -7.42 -7.83 12.91
C GLN A 152 -7.06 -6.43 12.36
N MET A 153 -7.21 -5.37 13.18
CA MET A 153 -6.76 -4.02 12.83
C MET A 153 -5.26 -3.97 12.56
N ALA A 154 -4.46 -4.57 13.44
CA ALA A 154 -3.01 -4.63 13.30
C ALA A 154 -2.60 -5.33 11.99
N GLY A 155 -3.21 -6.47 11.66
CA GLY A 155 -2.97 -7.19 10.40
C GLY A 155 -3.30 -6.34 9.16
N ALA A 156 -4.43 -5.64 9.17
CA ALA A 156 -4.82 -4.75 8.08
C ALA A 156 -3.85 -3.56 7.92
N LEU A 157 -3.44 -2.94 9.04
CA LEU A 157 -2.46 -1.85 9.00
C LEU A 157 -1.07 -2.34 8.61
N ALA A 158 -0.64 -3.53 9.04
CA ALA A 158 0.63 -4.13 8.61
C ALA A 158 0.66 -4.30 7.10
N CYS A 159 -0.42 -4.82 6.51
CA CYS A 159 -0.56 -4.90 5.05
C CYS A 159 -0.51 -3.51 4.39
N ALA A 160 -1.25 -2.52 4.91
CA ALA A 160 -1.25 -1.16 4.34
C ALA A 160 0.14 -0.50 4.41
N HIS A 161 0.87 -0.69 5.50
CA HIS A 161 2.19 -0.11 5.73
C HIS A 161 3.33 -0.80 4.93
N THR A 162 3.07 -1.93 4.26
CA THR A 162 4.01 -2.47 3.25
C THR A 162 4.15 -1.54 2.04
N LEU A 163 3.13 -0.72 1.80
CA LEU A 163 3.14 0.39 0.86
C LEU A 163 3.22 1.70 1.67
N PRO A 164 3.63 2.82 1.08
CA PRO A 164 3.60 4.13 1.76
C PRO A 164 2.18 4.69 1.83
N VAL A 165 1.26 3.85 2.27
CA VAL A 165 -0.14 4.19 2.51
C VAL A 165 -0.33 4.38 4.01
N VAL A 166 -0.82 5.55 4.40
CA VAL A 166 -1.15 5.91 5.78
C VAL A 166 -2.65 6.17 5.84
N HIS A 167 -3.33 5.59 6.82
CA HIS A 167 -4.79 5.71 6.96
C HIS A 167 -5.23 7.15 7.33
N ARG A 168 -4.48 7.84 8.19
CA ARG A 168 -4.65 9.25 8.59
C ARG A 168 -5.96 9.63 9.29
N ASP A 169 -6.96 8.76 9.34
CA ASP A 169 -8.27 9.00 9.96
C ASP A 169 -8.80 7.76 10.70
N LEU A 170 -7.92 7.04 11.37
CA LEU A 170 -8.29 5.84 12.11
C LEU A 170 -9.09 6.23 13.37
N LYS A 171 -10.35 5.82 13.40
CA LYS A 171 -11.31 6.04 14.48
C LYS A 171 -12.43 5.01 14.41
N PRO A 172 -13.21 4.77 15.47
CA PRO A 172 -14.26 3.76 15.46
C PRO A 172 -15.30 3.90 14.35
N ALA A 173 -15.57 5.12 13.87
CA ALA A 173 -16.51 5.34 12.77
C ALA A 173 -15.98 4.88 11.40
N ASN A 174 -14.66 4.74 11.24
CA ASN A 174 -14.01 4.33 10.00
C ASN A 174 -13.52 2.87 10.03
N ILE A 175 -14.04 2.10 10.98
CA ILE A 175 -13.78 0.67 11.14
C ILE A 175 -15.13 -0.02 11.15
N MET A 176 -15.31 -1.03 10.30
CA MET A 176 -16.52 -1.84 10.25
C MET A 176 -16.24 -3.22 10.86
N ILE A 177 -17.24 -3.81 11.48
CA ILE A 177 -17.30 -5.23 11.79
C ILE A 177 -18.41 -5.81 10.93
N ASP A 178 -18.04 -6.66 9.97
CA ASP A 178 -19.04 -7.26 9.10
C ASP A 178 -19.89 -8.33 9.84
N ASP A 179 -20.95 -8.79 9.19
CA ASP A 179 -21.90 -9.75 9.79
C ASP A 179 -21.23 -11.07 10.20
N GLU A 180 -20.04 -11.36 9.70
CA GLU A 180 -19.25 -12.56 9.99
C GLU A 180 -18.18 -12.35 11.06
N GLY A 181 -18.04 -11.11 11.54
CA GLY A 181 -17.09 -10.71 12.57
C GLY A 181 -15.75 -10.22 12.04
N ALA A 182 -15.58 -10.05 10.73
CA ALA A 182 -14.36 -9.47 10.19
C ALA A 182 -14.28 -7.98 10.43
N VAL A 183 -13.13 -7.54 10.87
CA VAL A 183 -12.81 -6.12 11.04
C VAL A 183 -12.26 -5.57 9.72
N VAL A 184 -12.90 -4.55 9.19
CA VAL A 184 -12.55 -3.94 7.91
C VAL A 184 -12.29 -2.45 8.11
N LEU A 185 -11.08 -2.01 7.76
CA LEU A 185 -10.71 -0.60 7.72
C LEU A 185 -11.31 0.01 6.46
N ILE A 186 -12.12 1.05 6.65
CA ILE A 186 -12.71 1.83 5.58
C ILE A 186 -12.16 3.25 5.61
N ASP A 187 -12.33 3.99 4.53
CA ASP A 187 -12.03 5.43 4.52
C ASP A 187 -10.57 5.80 4.83
N PHE A 188 -9.59 5.13 4.19
CA PHE A 188 -8.23 5.64 4.12
C PHE A 188 -8.26 7.10 3.68
N GLY A 189 -7.54 7.98 4.39
CA GLY A 189 -7.64 9.44 4.25
C GLY A 189 -7.17 10.03 2.91
N ILE A 190 -7.56 9.40 1.80
CA ILE A 190 -7.19 9.73 0.41
C ILE A 190 -7.51 11.19 0.05
N ALA A 191 -8.52 11.76 0.69
CA ALA A 191 -9.00 13.12 0.41
C ALA A 191 -8.43 14.19 1.35
N LYS A 192 -7.65 13.80 2.38
CA LYS A 192 -7.14 14.76 3.36
C LYS A 192 -5.93 15.52 2.82
N PRO A 193 -5.94 16.86 2.80
CA PRO A 193 -4.79 17.66 2.40
C PRO A 193 -3.60 17.42 3.34
N LEU A 194 -2.35 17.42 2.79
CA LEU A 194 -1.13 17.24 3.58
C LEU A 194 -0.74 18.50 4.38
N ARG A 195 -1.14 19.66 3.94
CA ARG A 195 -0.75 20.97 4.53
C ARG A 195 -1.86 21.99 4.32
N SER A 196 -1.97 22.97 5.23
CA SER A 196 -2.63 24.27 5.13
C SER A 196 -4.11 24.45 5.48
N ASP A 197 -4.95 23.42 5.49
CA ASP A 197 -6.35 23.64 5.89
C ASP A 197 -6.67 23.23 7.34
N ALA A 198 -5.67 22.84 8.13
CA ALA A 198 -5.87 22.34 9.50
C ALA A 198 -6.33 23.45 10.46
N THR A 199 -5.95 24.70 10.23
CA THR A 199 -6.44 25.84 11.01
C THR A 199 -7.95 26.05 10.85
N ARG A 200 -8.54 25.56 9.74
CA ARG A 200 -9.99 25.57 9.49
C ARG A 200 -10.70 24.29 9.93
N TYR A 201 -9.98 23.17 10.16
CA TYR A 201 -10.54 21.99 10.81
C TYR A 201 -11.05 22.28 12.23
N THR A 202 -10.55 23.35 12.84
CA THR A 202 -10.99 23.78 14.17
C THR A 202 -12.27 24.61 14.12
N ALA A 203 -12.64 25.23 12.98
CA ALA A 203 -13.72 26.20 12.92
C ALA A 203 -15.06 25.65 12.41
N HIS A 204 -15.08 24.73 11.42
CA HIS A 204 -16.35 24.32 10.79
C HIS A 204 -16.35 22.80 10.47
N GLY A 205 -16.92 21.97 11.35
CA GLY A 205 -17.47 20.65 10.98
C GLY A 205 -16.75 19.39 11.41
N SER A 206 -15.59 19.40 12.09
CA SER A 206 -15.15 18.21 12.81
C SER A 206 -15.97 18.08 14.09
N THR A 207 -16.90 17.13 14.13
CA THR A 207 -17.59 16.77 15.38
C THR A 207 -16.56 16.54 16.49
N LEU A 208 -16.85 17.01 17.69
CA LEU A 208 -15.99 16.89 18.89
C LEU A 208 -15.40 15.47 19.04
N GLY A 209 -16.13 14.45 18.58
CA GLY A 209 -15.72 13.04 18.63
C GLY A 209 -14.52 12.66 17.75
N THR A 210 -14.24 13.36 16.64
CA THR A 210 -13.09 13.02 15.76
C THR A 210 -11.76 13.43 16.39
N ARG A 211 -11.73 14.47 17.22
CA ARG A 211 -10.50 15.00 17.85
C ARG A 211 -9.89 14.05 18.88
N GLY A 212 -10.68 13.15 19.44
CA GLY A 212 -10.22 12.19 20.46
C GLY A 212 -9.27 11.08 19.98
N TYR A 213 -8.97 11.04 18.68
CA TYR A 213 -8.11 10.00 18.05
C TYR A 213 -6.95 10.60 17.26
N LEU A 214 -6.80 11.93 17.19
CA LEU A 214 -5.75 12.57 16.40
C LEU A 214 -4.39 12.45 17.08
N ALA A 215 -3.38 12.08 16.28
CA ALA A 215 -2.02 12.03 16.74
C ALA A 215 -1.42 13.43 16.95
N PRO A 216 -0.43 13.60 17.87
CA PRO A 216 0.23 14.88 18.13
C PRO A 216 0.75 15.57 16.88
N GLU A 217 1.37 14.85 15.96
CA GLU A 217 1.88 15.39 14.70
C GLU A 217 0.78 15.89 13.77
N GLN A 218 -0.43 15.29 13.81
CA GLN A 218 -1.59 15.78 13.03
C GLN A 218 -2.12 17.10 13.61
N LEU A 219 -2.12 17.22 14.93
CA LEU A 219 -2.51 18.48 15.62
C LEU A 219 -1.49 19.60 15.40
N LEU A 220 -0.22 19.25 15.16
CA LEU A 220 0.88 20.16 14.85
C LEU A 220 1.08 20.37 13.34
N GLU A 221 0.18 19.88 12.50
CA GLU A 221 0.22 20.01 11.02
C GLU A 221 1.52 19.44 10.41
N ARG A 222 2.11 18.43 11.05
CA ARG A 222 3.28 17.72 10.54
C ARG A 222 2.84 16.57 9.63
N GLU A 223 3.75 16.10 8.79
CA GLU A 223 3.46 15.01 7.85
C GLU A 223 3.11 13.71 8.59
N PRO A 224 1.92 13.11 8.35
CA PRO A 224 1.54 11.83 8.92
C PRO A 224 2.39 10.69 8.35
N THR A 225 2.72 9.73 9.20
CA THR A 225 3.48 8.53 8.85
C THR A 225 2.76 7.27 9.33
N ALA A 226 3.28 6.08 9.04
CA ALA A 226 2.79 4.83 9.61
C ALA A 226 2.70 4.86 11.15
N ARG A 227 3.58 5.63 11.82
CA ARG A 227 3.54 5.83 13.29
C ARG A 227 2.37 6.69 13.74
N THR A 228 1.82 7.51 12.86
CA THR A 228 0.57 8.26 13.11
C THR A 228 -0.61 7.29 13.27
N ASP A 229 -0.73 6.32 12.36
CA ASP A 229 -1.78 5.30 12.46
C ASP A 229 -1.65 4.46 13.74
N VAL A 230 -0.42 4.16 14.17
CA VAL A 230 -0.18 3.43 15.43
C VAL A 230 -0.70 4.21 16.63
N TYR A 231 -0.54 5.53 16.68
CA TYR A 231 -1.11 6.35 17.75
C TYR A 231 -2.65 6.34 17.72
N CYS A 232 -3.23 6.58 16.55
CA CYS A 232 -4.69 6.55 16.36
C CYS A 232 -5.25 5.17 16.74
N PHE A 233 -4.57 4.08 16.34
CA PHE A 233 -4.89 2.72 16.75
C PHE A 233 -4.80 2.55 18.26
N GLY A 234 -3.77 3.08 18.91
CA GLY A 234 -3.63 3.10 20.36
C GLY A 234 -4.84 3.74 21.05
N CYS A 235 -5.36 4.86 20.51
CA CYS A 235 -6.56 5.51 21.03
C CYS A 235 -7.80 4.60 20.89
N VAL A 236 -7.98 3.96 19.75
CA VAL A 236 -9.09 3.02 19.50
C VAL A 236 -8.98 1.81 20.41
N PHE A 237 -7.79 1.22 20.54
CA PHE A 237 -7.57 0.05 21.38
C PHE A 237 -7.77 0.36 22.87
N TYR A 238 -7.34 1.54 23.32
CA TYR A 238 -7.61 2.02 24.66
C TYR A 238 -9.13 2.05 24.94
N GLU A 239 -9.92 2.57 23.98
CA GLU A 239 -11.38 2.62 24.13
C GLU A 239 -12.02 1.24 24.08
N LEU A 240 -11.54 0.31 23.26
CA LEU A 240 -11.98 -1.09 23.25
C LEU A 240 -11.79 -1.77 24.61
N LEU A 241 -10.68 -1.46 25.30
CA LEU A 241 -10.34 -2.03 26.61
C LEU A 241 -11.12 -1.41 27.78
N THR A 242 -11.37 -0.09 27.72
CA THR A 242 -11.80 0.70 28.88
C THR A 242 -13.17 1.35 28.72
N ALA A 243 -13.79 1.24 27.54
CA ALA A 243 -15.04 1.92 27.20
C ALA A 243 -14.94 3.46 27.15
N ARG A 244 -13.73 4.01 27.11
CA ARG A 244 -13.48 5.45 27.03
C ARG A 244 -12.20 5.74 26.24
N PRO A 245 -12.09 6.86 25.52
CA PRO A 245 -10.84 7.26 24.90
C PRO A 245 -9.78 7.57 25.97
N PRO A 246 -8.47 7.55 25.61
CA PRO A 246 -7.38 7.82 26.56
C PRO A 246 -7.49 9.21 27.20
N PHE A 247 -8.03 10.17 26.48
CA PHE A 247 -8.30 11.52 26.97
C PHE A 247 -9.80 11.82 26.84
N PRO A 248 -10.53 12.02 27.96
CA PRO A 248 -11.96 12.21 27.94
C PRO A 248 -12.37 13.47 27.16
N LEU A 249 -13.45 13.34 26.39
CA LEU A 249 -14.11 14.45 25.72
C LEU A 249 -14.86 15.26 26.78
N GLY A 250 -14.20 16.28 27.34
CA GLY A 250 -14.84 17.22 28.29
C GLY A 250 -15.29 18.50 27.59
N ALA A 251 -16.11 19.31 28.30
CA ALA A 251 -16.52 20.64 27.83
C ALA A 251 -15.34 21.64 27.73
N ASP A 252 -14.17 21.27 28.21
CA ASP A 252 -12.98 22.11 28.25
C ASP A 252 -12.18 22.02 26.97
N SER A 253 -11.63 23.17 26.56
CA SER A 253 -10.79 23.36 25.37
C SER A 253 -9.46 22.61 25.37
N GLY A 254 -9.15 21.83 26.41
CA GLY A 254 -7.83 21.22 26.64
C GLY A 254 -7.55 19.86 25.95
N LEU A 255 -8.47 19.31 25.11
CA LEU A 255 -8.25 18.00 24.49
C LEU A 255 -6.99 17.95 23.59
N THR A 256 -6.76 19.00 22.82
CA THR A 256 -5.56 19.15 22.00
C THR A 256 -4.29 19.13 22.85
N GLU A 257 -4.26 19.88 23.95
CA GLU A 257 -3.12 19.91 24.86
C GLU A 257 -2.85 18.55 25.52
N ARG A 258 -3.90 17.79 25.86
CA ARG A 258 -3.76 16.43 26.41
C ARG A 258 -3.14 15.48 25.39
N HIS A 259 -3.58 15.50 24.13
CA HIS A 259 -2.95 14.70 23.09
C HIS A 259 -1.48 15.11 22.86
N LEU A 260 -1.15 16.39 23.02
CA LEU A 260 0.21 16.88 22.81
C LEU A 260 1.16 16.57 23.99
N TYR A 261 0.67 16.68 25.24
CA TYR A 261 1.56 16.77 26.41
C TYR A 261 1.20 15.85 27.57
N GLU A 262 -0.07 15.39 27.71
CA GLU A 262 -0.47 14.58 28.87
C GLU A 262 -0.21 13.10 28.61
N GLU A 263 0.46 12.41 29.53
CA GLU A 263 0.65 10.96 29.49
C GLU A 263 -0.65 10.26 29.88
N PRO A 264 -1.13 9.27 29.09
CA PRO A 264 -2.33 8.53 29.42
C PRO A 264 -2.08 7.58 30.61
N LEU A 265 -3.11 7.34 31.42
CA LEU A 265 -3.05 6.30 32.45
C LEU A 265 -3.13 4.91 31.80
N PRO A 266 -2.52 3.86 32.42
CA PRO A 266 -2.66 2.50 31.91
C PRO A 266 -4.13 2.06 31.84
N PRO A 267 -4.56 1.33 30.80
CA PRO A 267 -5.92 0.80 30.70
C PRO A 267 -6.40 0.02 31.92
N SER A 268 -5.51 -0.72 32.61
CA SER A 268 -5.81 -1.51 33.80
C SER A 268 -6.31 -0.67 34.97
N VAL A 269 -6.06 0.64 34.99
CA VAL A 269 -6.63 1.57 36.01
C VAL A 269 -8.16 1.64 35.87
N TYR A 270 -8.69 1.42 34.68
CA TYR A 270 -10.12 1.56 34.41
C TYR A 270 -10.85 0.23 34.19
N ALA A 271 -10.12 -0.82 33.78
CA ALA A 271 -10.69 -2.14 33.52
C ALA A 271 -9.81 -3.24 34.13
N ALA A 272 -10.40 -4.03 35.02
CA ALA A 272 -9.70 -5.13 35.69
C ALA A 272 -9.38 -6.28 34.70
N GLY A 273 -8.29 -7.00 34.97
CA GLY A 273 -7.92 -8.20 34.20
C GLY A 273 -7.16 -7.96 32.92
N ILE A 274 -6.76 -6.71 32.63
CA ILE A 274 -5.88 -6.39 31.54
C ILE A 274 -4.45 -6.82 31.89
N PRO A 275 -3.78 -7.64 31.03
CA PRO A 275 -2.38 -8.02 31.23
C PRO A 275 -1.44 -6.82 31.19
N GLU A 276 -0.37 -6.82 31.99
CA GLU A 276 0.66 -5.78 32.03
C GLU A 276 1.28 -5.54 30.63
N ALA A 277 1.48 -6.60 29.84
CA ALA A 277 1.99 -6.50 28.48
C ALA A 277 1.08 -5.67 27.54
N ILE A 278 -0.24 -5.65 27.78
CA ILE A 278 -1.18 -4.81 27.04
C ILE A 278 -1.09 -3.37 27.50
N ASP A 279 -1.00 -3.11 28.79
CA ASP A 279 -0.80 -1.77 29.33
C ASP A 279 0.45 -1.13 28.76
N ASP A 280 1.59 -1.84 28.82
CA ASP A 280 2.87 -1.37 28.27
C ASP A 280 2.80 -1.12 26.76
N LEU A 281 2.14 -2.01 26.02
CA LEU A 281 1.97 -1.85 24.57
C LEU A 281 1.15 -0.59 24.26
N VAL A 282 0.01 -0.42 24.90
CA VAL A 282 -0.89 0.72 24.67
C VAL A 282 -0.20 2.03 25.01
N LEU A 283 0.53 2.10 26.12
CA LEU A 283 1.27 3.31 26.51
C LEU A 283 2.37 3.64 25.48
N ARG A 284 3.09 2.64 24.98
CA ARG A 284 4.07 2.86 23.90
C ARG A 284 3.41 3.29 22.59
N MET A 285 2.26 2.74 22.23
CA MET A 285 1.52 3.18 21.04
C MET A 285 1.10 4.65 21.16
N LEU A 286 0.76 5.11 22.38
CA LEU A 286 0.33 6.48 22.68
C LEU A 286 1.49 7.44 23.00
N ALA A 287 2.76 7.03 22.80
CA ALA A 287 3.91 7.90 22.96
C ALA A 287 3.80 9.16 22.08
N LYS A 288 4.16 10.31 22.65
CA LYS A 288 4.01 11.61 21.99
C LYS A 288 4.90 11.75 20.76
N GLN A 289 6.12 11.23 20.83
CA GLN A 289 7.08 11.25 19.72
C GLN A 289 6.85 10.04 18.82
N PRO A 290 6.64 10.20 17.51
CA PRO A 290 6.40 9.09 16.58
C PRO A 290 7.48 8.00 16.61
N GLY A 291 8.75 8.39 16.78
CA GLY A 291 9.88 7.45 16.83
C GLY A 291 9.92 6.53 18.05
N GLN A 292 9.18 6.85 19.11
CA GLN A 292 9.07 6.03 20.32
C GLN A 292 7.96 4.99 20.24
N ARG A 293 7.05 5.11 19.27
CA ARG A 293 5.96 4.16 19.07
C ARG A 293 6.48 2.89 18.40
N PRO A 294 5.97 1.70 18.74
CA PRO A 294 6.33 0.45 18.07
C PRO A 294 5.90 0.47 16.58
N PRO A 295 6.54 -0.27 15.68
CA PRO A 295 5.96 -0.58 14.38
C PRO A 295 4.73 -1.47 14.56
N VAL A 296 3.80 -1.45 13.59
CA VAL A 296 2.57 -2.23 13.68
C VAL A 296 2.81 -3.73 13.74
N ASP A 297 3.87 -4.24 13.12
CA ASP A 297 4.27 -5.65 13.18
C ASP A 297 4.64 -6.08 14.61
N GLU A 298 5.30 -5.20 15.37
CA GLU A 298 5.57 -5.45 16.79
C GLU A 298 4.27 -5.44 17.61
N VAL A 299 3.34 -4.52 17.30
CA VAL A 299 2.01 -4.50 17.93
C VAL A 299 1.29 -5.83 17.68
N LEU A 300 1.27 -6.30 16.44
CA LEU A 300 0.67 -7.58 16.05
C LEU A 300 1.32 -8.75 16.80
N ALA A 301 2.64 -8.81 16.82
CA ALA A 301 3.39 -9.88 17.49
C ALA A 301 3.11 -9.98 19.01
N VAL A 302 2.82 -8.85 19.67
CA VAL A 302 2.43 -8.84 21.11
C VAL A 302 0.98 -9.26 21.29
N LEU A 303 0.06 -8.84 20.40
CA LEU A 303 -1.37 -9.09 20.54
C LEU A 303 -1.79 -10.50 20.12
N GLU A 304 -1.18 -11.06 19.09
CA GLU A 304 -1.56 -12.36 18.50
C GLU A 304 -1.57 -13.51 19.51
N PRO A 305 -0.54 -13.68 20.37
CA PRO A 305 -0.54 -14.72 21.40
C PRO A 305 -1.58 -14.52 22.53
N LEU A 306 -2.02 -13.28 22.74
CA LEU A 306 -3.00 -12.92 23.76
C LEU A 306 -4.44 -12.95 23.25
N GLY A 307 -4.61 -13.03 21.92
CA GLY A 307 -5.89 -13.10 21.25
C GLY A 307 -6.54 -14.48 21.27
N PRO A 308 -7.80 -14.57 20.84
CA PRO A 308 -8.49 -15.85 20.68
C PRO A 308 -7.74 -16.78 19.72
N GLN A 309 -7.58 -18.05 20.12
CA GLN A 309 -6.89 -19.07 19.35
C GLN A 309 -7.88 -19.96 18.59
N PRO A 310 -7.44 -20.64 17.51
CA PRO A 310 -8.25 -21.62 16.80
C PRO A 310 -8.85 -22.66 17.74
N GLY A 311 -10.19 -22.80 17.70
CA GLY A 311 -10.92 -23.74 18.55
C GLY A 311 -11.38 -23.19 19.91
N ASP A 312 -10.99 -21.99 20.27
CA ASP A 312 -11.45 -21.37 21.53
C ASP A 312 -12.98 -21.20 21.56
N PRO A 313 -13.61 -21.26 22.75
CA PRO A 313 -15.02 -20.95 22.91
C PRO A 313 -15.29 -19.46 22.59
N GLY A 314 -16.50 -19.15 22.14
CA GLY A 314 -16.92 -17.77 21.92
C GLY A 314 -16.89 -16.92 23.21
N PRO A 315 -16.78 -15.61 23.07
CA PRO A 315 -16.71 -14.70 24.21
C PRO A 315 -18.00 -14.74 25.03
N ARG A 316 -17.89 -14.38 26.33
CA ARG A 316 -19.04 -14.21 27.22
C ARG A 316 -18.91 -12.85 27.93
N PRO A 317 -19.92 -11.96 27.85
CA PRO A 317 -21.14 -12.11 27.06
C PRO A 317 -20.89 -12.22 25.55
N ARG A 318 -21.84 -12.77 24.80
CA ARG A 318 -21.75 -12.83 23.32
C ARG A 318 -21.98 -11.44 22.75
N THR A 319 -21.18 -11.09 21.77
CA THR A 319 -21.37 -9.90 20.93
C THR A 319 -21.90 -10.30 19.55
N HIS A 320 -22.61 -9.41 18.92
CA HIS A 320 -23.05 -9.59 17.53
C HIS A 320 -22.83 -8.29 16.77
N PRO A 321 -22.03 -8.32 15.69
CA PRO A 321 -21.26 -9.48 15.16
C PRO A 321 -20.20 -10.02 16.14
N ASP A 322 -19.77 -11.28 15.97
CA ASP A 322 -18.75 -11.90 16.80
C ASP A 322 -17.33 -11.67 16.23
N ALA A 323 -16.68 -10.58 16.59
CA ALA A 323 -15.35 -10.23 16.10
C ALA A 323 -14.24 -11.24 16.45
N THR A 324 -14.52 -12.23 17.33
CA THR A 324 -13.56 -13.31 17.63
C THR A 324 -13.65 -14.47 16.62
N ALA A 325 -14.74 -14.56 15.86
CA ALA A 325 -15.01 -15.67 14.98
C ALA A 325 -13.93 -15.90 13.90
N PRO A 326 -13.39 -14.88 13.23
CA PRO A 326 -12.34 -15.07 12.24
C PRO A 326 -11.07 -15.73 12.80
N LEU A 327 -10.67 -15.38 14.02
CA LEU A 327 -9.48 -15.94 14.68
C LEU A 327 -9.72 -17.36 15.21
N ARG A 328 -10.90 -17.61 15.77
CA ARG A 328 -11.26 -18.93 16.33
C ARG A 328 -11.53 -19.98 15.25
N ARG A 329 -11.95 -19.56 14.07
CA ARG A 329 -12.34 -20.43 12.94
C ARG A 329 -11.68 -19.98 11.63
N PRO A 330 -10.36 -19.94 11.56
CA PRO A 330 -9.64 -19.41 10.40
C PRO A 330 -9.90 -20.20 9.11
N ALA A 331 -10.20 -21.49 9.19
CA ALA A 331 -10.55 -22.31 8.03
C ALA A 331 -11.86 -21.85 7.37
N ASP A 332 -12.88 -21.56 8.17
CA ASP A 332 -14.16 -21.04 7.69
C ASP A 332 -13.99 -19.67 7.02
N TRP A 333 -13.13 -18.86 7.63
CA TRP A 333 -12.75 -17.53 7.15
C TRP A 333 -11.99 -17.60 5.81
N ALA A 334 -10.94 -18.43 5.73
CA ALA A 334 -10.13 -18.57 4.52
C ALA A 334 -10.92 -19.10 3.31
N VAL A 335 -11.92 -19.97 3.53
CA VAL A 335 -12.81 -20.45 2.46
C VAL A 335 -13.70 -19.34 1.95
N ARG A 336 -14.19 -18.47 2.82
CA ARG A 336 -15.12 -17.37 2.47
C ARG A 336 -14.40 -16.22 1.78
N THR A 337 -13.19 -15.84 2.24
CA THR A 337 -12.37 -14.80 1.61
C THR A 337 -11.90 -15.19 0.21
N ARG A 338 -11.65 -16.50 -0.05
CA ARG A 338 -11.37 -17.01 -1.40
C ARG A 338 -12.58 -17.03 -2.33
N ARG A 339 -13.80 -16.90 -1.80
CA ARG A 339 -15.05 -16.90 -2.57
C ARG A 339 -15.51 -15.50 -2.98
N ALA A 340 -14.82 -14.45 -2.52
CA ALA A 340 -15.00 -13.13 -3.08
C ALA A 340 -14.68 -13.20 -4.58
N PRO A 341 -15.54 -12.68 -5.47
CA PRO A 341 -15.23 -12.64 -6.88
C PRO A 341 -13.90 -11.92 -7.03
N THR A 342 -12.97 -12.53 -7.76
CA THR A 342 -11.80 -11.82 -8.24
C THR A 342 -12.29 -10.51 -8.81
N ALA A 343 -11.89 -9.39 -8.19
CA ALA A 343 -12.16 -8.08 -8.77
C ALA A 343 -11.74 -8.14 -10.23
N PRO A 344 -12.54 -7.62 -11.15
CA PRO A 344 -12.02 -7.36 -12.48
C PRO A 344 -10.75 -6.54 -12.27
N PRO A 345 -9.70 -6.78 -13.06
CA PRO A 345 -8.51 -5.95 -12.97
C PRO A 345 -8.98 -4.50 -12.94
N VAL A 346 -8.43 -3.72 -12.00
CA VAL A 346 -8.68 -2.26 -11.96
C VAL A 346 -8.66 -1.84 -13.41
N PRO A 347 -9.74 -1.25 -13.98
CA PRO A 347 -9.82 -1.07 -15.41
C PRO A 347 -8.52 -0.45 -15.86
N SER A 348 -7.84 -1.12 -16.75
CA SER A 348 -6.74 -0.56 -17.51
C SER A 348 -7.28 0.78 -17.95
N LEU A 349 -6.73 1.84 -17.41
CA LEU A 349 -7.08 3.21 -17.71
C LEU A 349 -7.38 3.28 -19.20
N ALA A 350 -8.56 3.78 -19.56
CA ALA A 350 -9.07 3.70 -20.91
C ALA A 350 -7.98 4.16 -21.88
N GLU A 351 -7.70 3.34 -22.89
CA GLU A 351 -6.83 3.67 -24.00
C GLU A 351 -7.36 4.97 -24.63
N GLY A 352 -6.79 6.11 -24.27
CA GLY A 352 -7.20 7.39 -24.86
C GLY A 352 -6.68 8.64 -24.17
N GLU A 353 -6.30 8.61 -22.91
CA GLU A 353 -5.69 9.78 -22.26
C GLU A 353 -4.22 9.50 -21.99
N ALA A 354 -3.35 10.37 -22.50
CA ALA A 354 -1.90 10.34 -22.29
C ALA A 354 -1.62 10.49 -20.78
N GLU A 355 -1.51 9.36 -20.11
CA GLU A 355 -1.38 9.28 -18.68
C GLU A 355 0.07 9.43 -18.27
N TRP A 356 0.34 10.50 -17.55
CA TRP A 356 1.64 10.81 -16.97
C TRP A 356 2.06 9.68 -16.02
N LEU A 357 3.23 9.07 -16.28
CA LEU A 357 3.84 8.12 -15.36
C LEU A 357 4.19 8.85 -14.05
N ASP A 358 3.51 8.49 -12.95
CA ASP A 358 3.81 9.06 -11.64
C ASP A 358 5.15 8.52 -11.11
N THR A 359 6.12 9.42 -11.01
CA THR A 359 7.47 9.13 -10.51
C THR A 359 7.49 8.33 -9.21
N ARG A 360 6.62 8.68 -8.26
CA ARG A 360 6.63 8.04 -6.92
C ARG A 360 5.91 6.68 -6.91
N ALA A 361 4.86 6.50 -7.72
CA ALA A 361 4.25 5.18 -7.92
C ALA A 361 5.25 4.19 -8.51
N VAL A 362 6.07 4.65 -9.46
CA VAL A 362 7.14 3.85 -10.04
C VAL A 362 8.26 3.58 -9.04
N GLU A 363 8.67 4.57 -8.22
CA GLU A 363 9.64 4.37 -7.13
C GLU A 363 9.20 3.28 -6.15
N LEU A 364 7.93 3.25 -5.82
CA LEU A 364 7.35 2.28 -4.91
C LEU A 364 7.26 0.88 -5.49
N LEU A 365 6.85 0.80 -6.75
CA LEU A 365 6.85 -0.47 -7.46
C LEU A 365 8.27 -1.04 -7.55
N CYS A 366 9.29 -0.17 -7.75
CA CYS A 366 10.69 -0.57 -7.68
C CYS A 366 11.06 -1.11 -6.29
N ALA A 367 10.70 -0.40 -5.21
CA ALA A 367 11.04 -0.84 -3.85
C ALA A 367 10.40 -2.20 -3.50
N ARG A 368 9.16 -2.44 -3.94
CA ARG A 368 8.49 -3.72 -3.77
C ARG A 368 9.16 -4.83 -4.57
N ALA A 369 9.46 -4.59 -5.84
CA ALA A 369 10.16 -5.57 -6.67
C ALA A 369 11.56 -5.87 -6.14
N GLU A 370 12.29 -4.88 -5.64
CA GLU A 370 13.59 -5.06 -4.98
C GLU A 370 13.46 -5.94 -3.72
N SER A 371 12.36 -5.81 -2.95
CA SER A 371 12.07 -6.69 -1.81
C SER A 371 11.76 -8.13 -2.23
N GLU A 372 10.93 -8.31 -3.26
CA GLU A 372 10.63 -9.64 -3.85
C GLU A 372 11.91 -10.32 -4.37
N ILE A 373 12.78 -9.56 -5.06
CA ILE A 373 14.08 -10.04 -5.55
C ILE A 373 15.00 -10.46 -4.40
N ALA A 374 15.02 -9.69 -3.30
CA ALA A 374 15.85 -10.01 -2.14
C ALA A 374 15.42 -11.31 -1.43
N THR A 375 14.16 -11.71 -1.52
CA THR A 375 13.65 -13.00 -1.01
C THR A 375 13.88 -14.17 -1.98
N GLY A 376 14.34 -13.90 -3.21
CA GLY A 376 14.57 -14.89 -4.26
C GLY A 376 13.32 -15.35 -5.01
N GLU A 377 12.17 -14.73 -4.72
CA GLU A 377 10.89 -15.05 -5.35
C GLU A 377 10.36 -13.82 -6.11
N PRO A 378 10.59 -13.73 -7.45
CA PRO A 378 10.04 -12.64 -8.25
C PRO A 378 8.51 -12.74 -8.26
N GLY A 379 7.86 -11.65 -7.81
CA GLY A 379 6.41 -11.57 -7.67
C GLY A 379 5.73 -10.66 -8.70
N ASP A 380 4.50 -10.24 -8.40
CA ASP A 380 3.68 -9.39 -9.25
C ASP A 380 4.35 -8.02 -9.56
N ALA A 381 5.04 -7.43 -8.60
CA ALA A 381 5.69 -6.13 -8.79
C ALA A 381 6.77 -6.18 -9.87
N THR A 382 7.55 -7.27 -9.90
CA THR A 382 8.57 -7.51 -10.94
C THR A 382 7.95 -7.61 -12.34
N GLY A 383 6.83 -8.35 -12.49
CA GLY A 383 6.10 -8.47 -13.74
C GLY A 383 5.55 -7.12 -14.23
N ARG A 384 5.01 -6.31 -13.31
CA ARG A 384 4.48 -4.97 -13.61
C ARG A 384 5.58 -3.99 -14.02
N LEU A 385 6.76 -4.04 -13.38
CA LEU A 385 7.91 -3.22 -13.81
C LEU A 385 8.37 -3.60 -15.21
N SER A 386 8.43 -4.88 -15.54
CA SER A 386 8.80 -5.35 -16.87
C SER A 386 7.87 -4.78 -17.96
N ALA A 387 6.56 -4.69 -17.70
CA ALA A 387 5.58 -4.09 -18.60
C ALA A 387 5.75 -2.55 -18.75
N LEU A 388 6.34 -1.87 -17.75
CA LEU A 388 6.53 -0.42 -17.76
C LEU A 388 7.85 0.04 -18.40
N THR A 389 8.80 -0.86 -18.65
CA THR A 389 10.18 -0.52 -19.07
C THR A 389 10.25 0.40 -20.29
N GLU A 390 9.51 0.09 -21.36
CA GLU A 390 9.50 0.90 -22.58
C GLU A 390 8.79 2.24 -22.38
N ARG A 391 7.71 2.25 -21.60
CA ARG A 391 6.94 3.44 -21.33
C ARG A 391 7.73 4.46 -20.50
N VAL A 392 8.37 4.05 -19.41
CA VAL A 392 9.22 4.96 -18.60
C VAL A 392 10.41 5.48 -19.42
N ARG A 393 10.96 4.68 -20.35
CA ARG A 393 12.01 5.11 -21.26
C ARG A 393 11.52 6.20 -22.22
N GLY A 394 10.35 6.01 -22.81
CA GLY A 394 9.76 6.96 -23.77
C GLY A 394 9.43 8.30 -23.14
N GLU A 395 8.83 8.29 -21.94
CA GLU A 395 8.38 9.52 -21.28
C GLU A 395 9.51 10.27 -20.53
N TRP A 396 10.43 9.53 -19.89
CA TRP A 396 11.42 10.15 -19.00
C TRP A 396 12.85 10.10 -19.52
N GLY A 397 13.11 9.32 -20.55
CA GLY A 397 14.43 9.12 -21.13
C GLY A 397 15.32 8.16 -20.30
N ALA A 398 16.11 7.35 -21.00
CA ALA A 398 16.93 6.28 -20.42
C ALA A 398 17.97 6.74 -19.38
N ARG A 399 18.43 8.01 -19.45
CA ARG A 399 19.45 8.55 -18.54
C ARG A 399 18.94 8.91 -17.13
N ARG A 400 17.62 8.98 -16.95
CA ARG A 400 17.04 9.31 -15.63
C ARG A 400 17.32 8.18 -14.62
N PRO A 401 17.82 8.48 -13.42
CA PRO A 401 18.15 7.44 -12.42
C PRO A 401 16.98 6.49 -12.11
N LEU A 402 15.76 7.00 -12.03
CA LEU A 402 14.57 6.18 -11.78
C LEU A 402 14.28 5.22 -12.93
N VAL A 403 14.48 5.60 -14.20
CA VAL A 403 14.30 4.71 -15.34
C VAL A 403 15.29 3.56 -15.28
N ARG A 404 16.55 3.84 -14.96
CA ARG A 404 17.56 2.80 -14.76
C ARG A 404 17.21 1.86 -13.58
N ARG A 405 16.65 2.40 -12.49
CA ARG A 405 16.17 1.61 -11.35
C ARG A 405 15.04 0.67 -11.74
N VAL A 406 14.05 1.13 -12.53
CA VAL A 406 12.98 0.31 -13.11
C VAL A 406 13.57 -0.82 -13.95
N TRP A 407 14.46 -0.49 -14.88
CA TRP A 407 15.08 -1.48 -15.74
C TRP A 407 15.90 -2.50 -14.98
N ARG A 408 16.65 -2.07 -13.96
CA ARG A 408 17.44 -2.98 -13.12
C ARG A 408 16.55 -3.95 -12.33
N ALA A 409 15.52 -3.45 -11.65
CA ALA A 409 14.61 -4.31 -10.90
C ALA A 409 13.85 -5.29 -11.82
N ALA A 410 13.42 -4.84 -13.01
CA ALA A 410 12.82 -5.72 -14.01
C ALA A 410 13.82 -6.79 -14.50
N ALA A 411 15.06 -6.40 -14.81
CA ALA A 411 16.09 -7.32 -15.27
C ALA A 411 16.49 -8.35 -14.20
N ASP A 412 16.67 -7.91 -12.94
CA ASP A 412 16.99 -8.80 -11.81
C ASP A 412 15.87 -9.83 -11.59
N GLY A 413 14.60 -9.41 -11.69
CA GLY A 413 13.46 -10.31 -11.56
C GLY A 413 13.34 -11.31 -12.72
N LEU A 414 13.55 -10.86 -13.97
CA LEU A 414 13.56 -11.73 -15.15
C LEU A 414 14.69 -12.76 -15.05
N ARG A 415 15.87 -12.35 -14.58
CA ARG A 415 17.02 -13.23 -14.35
C ARG A 415 16.70 -14.32 -13.31
N LEU A 416 16.06 -13.96 -12.19
CA LEU A 416 15.63 -14.92 -11.16
C LEU A 416 14.54 -15.87 -11.67
N ALA A 417 13.67 -15.40 -12.56
CA ALA A 417 12.66 -16.22 -13.22
C ALA A 417 13.23 -17.11 -14.34
N GLY A 418 14.54 -17.01 -14.65
CA GLY A 418 15.20 -17.79 -15.70
C GLY A 418 15.09 -17.21 -17.10
N ASP A 419 14.47 -16.05 -17.29
CA ASP A 419 14.45 -15.34 -18.59
C ASP A 419 15.69 -14.45 -18.74
N PHE A 420 16.83 -15.11 -18.93
CA PHE A 420 18.12 -14.44 -19.11
C PHE A 420 18.20 -13.59 -20.39
N GLY A 421 17.42 -13.94 -21.44
CA GLY A 421 17.40 -13.19 -22.68
C GLY A 421 16.77 -11.80 -22.56
N SER A 422 15.63 -11.71 -21.89
CA SER A 422 14.98 -10.44 -21.61
C SER A 422 15.76 -9.62 -20.58
N ALA A 423 16.34 -10.27 -19.57
CA ALA A 423 17.21 -9.63 -18.59
C ALA A 423 18.44 -8.99 -19.24
N ALA A 424 19.13 -9.71 -20.14
CA ALA A 424 20.32 -9.22 -20.83
C ALA A 424 20.02 -7.94 -21.62
N ARG A 425 18.91 -7.88 -22.38
CA ARG A 425 18.52 -6.69 -23.14
C ARG A 425 18.33 -5.46 -22.25
N LEU A 426 17.75 -5.62 -21.07
CA LEU A 426 17.56 -4.52 -20.12
C LEU A 426 18.90 -4.07 -19.51
N TYR A 427 19.78 -5.02 -19.15
CA TYR A 427 21.12 -4.68 -18.67
C TYR A 427 21.97 -3.95 -19.72
N GLU A 428 21.91 -4.36 -20.98
CA GLU A 428 22.56 -3.63 -22.10
C GLU A 428 22.04 -2.21 -22.22
N GLY A 429 20.72 -2.00 -22.14
CA GLY A 429 20.13 -0.67 -22.15
C GLY A 429 20.58 0.21 -20.99
N ILE A 430 20.82 -0.36 -19.78
CA ILE A 430 21.35 0.38 -18.64
C ILE A 430 22.83 0.71 -18.84
N ASP A 431 23.65 -0.24 -19.32
CA ASP A 431 25.07 0.00 -19.61
C ASP A 431 25.26 1.14 -20.62
N ASP A 432 24.44 1.16 -21.66
CA ASP A 432 24.41 2.23 -22.66
C ASP A 432 23.99 3.59 -22.06
N ALA A 433 23.00 3.61 -21.20
CA ALA A 433 22.54 4.82 -20.52
C ALA A 433 23.62 5.43 -19.59
N LEU A 434 24.51 4.57 -19.05
CA LEU A 434 25.61 4.94 -18.16
C LEU A 434 26.95 5.22 -18.87
N LEU A 435 27.00 5.16 -20.21
CA LEU A 435 28.24 5.33 -21.00
C LEU A 435 29.01 6.62 -20.69
N HIS A 436 28.31 7.69 -20.32
CA HIS A 436 28.88 9.00 -20.06
C HIS A 436 28.83 9.42 -18.58
N GLY A 437 28.49 8.49 -17.68
CA GLY A 437 28.45 8.72 -16.24
C GLY A 437 29.84 8.49 -15.62
N ASP A 438 30.49 9.57 -15.16
CA ASP A 438 31.84 9.51 -14.58
C ASP A 438 31.87 9.51 -13.05
N GLY A 439 30.69 9.66 -12.41
CA GLY A 439 30.57 9.67 -10.94
C GLY A 439 30.89 8.30 -10.32
N PRO A 440 31.43 8.25 -9.09
CA PRO A 440 31.74 6.98 -8.40
C PRO A 440 30.53 6.04 -8.29
N ALA A 441 29.34 6.59 -7.98
CA ALA A 441 28.09 5.82 -7.88
C ALA A 441 27.66 5.23 -9.24
N GLU A 442 27.74 6.01 -10.32
CA GLU A 442 27.39 5.58 -11.67
C GLU A 442 28.38 4.54 -12.21
N ARG A 443 29.66 4.69 -11.93
CA ARG A 443 30.69 3.69 -12.27
C ARG A 443 30.46 2.39 -11.51
N ALA A 444 30.09 2.45 -10.22
CA ALA A 444 29.76 1.27 -9.45
C ALA A 444 28.51 0.57 -9.98
N GLU A 445 27.43 1.31 -10.27
CA GLU A 445 26.21 0.80 -10.88
C GLU A 445 26.54 0.10 -12.21
N ARG A 446 27.30 0.75 -13.07
CA ARG A 446 27.71 0.21 -14.37
C ARG A 446 28.53 -1.08 -14.25
N ALA A 447 29.44 -1.14 -13.27
CA ALA A 447 30.23 -2.35 -13.03
C ALA A 447 29.35 -3.53 -12.60
N VAL A 448 28.38 -3.31 -11.70
CA VAL A 448 27.39 -4.33 -11.29
C VAL A 448 26.56 -4.81 -12.47
N ILE A 449 26.04 -3.89 -13.28
CA ILE A 449 25.23 -4.22 -14.46
C ILE A 449 26.01 -5.11 -15.45
N ARG A 450 27.29 -4.79 -15.70
CA ARG A 450 28.15 -5.61 -16.56
C ARG A 450 28.39 -7.00 -15.99
N LEU A 451 28.55 -7.12 -14.68
CA LEU A 451 28.67 -8.43 -14.04
C LEU A 451 27.41 -9.28 -14.19
N ARG A 452 26.22 -8.69 -14.01
CA ARG A 452 24.94 -9.39 -14.22
C ARG A 452 24.72 -9.74 -15.70
N LEU A 453 25.17 -8.88 -16.64
CA LEU A 453 25.15 -9.20 -18.06
C LEU A 453 26.10 -10.37 -18.40
N ALA A 454 27.27 -10.42 -17.78
CA ALA A 454 28.19 -11.55 -17.94
C ALA A 454 27.56 -12.87 -17.44
N GLU A 455 26.85 -12.85 -16.33
CA GLU A 455 26.07 -14.00 -15.81
C GLU A 455 25.04 -14.50 -16.83
N CYS A 456 24.28 -13.58 -17.46
CA CYS A 456 23.35 -13.95 -18.53
C CYS A 456 24.06 -14.58 -19.73
N ARG A 457 25.20 -14.04 -20.17
CA ARG A 457 26.00 -14.58 -21.28
C ARG A 457 26.56 -15.97 -21.00
N LEU A 458 26.97 -16.22 -19.75
CA LEU A 458 27.42 -17.56 -19.31
C LEU A 458 26.31 -18.60 -19.45
N THR A 459 25.07 -18.24 -19.23
CA THR A 459 23.91 -19.15 -19.36
C THR A 459 23.66 -19.53 -20.83
N PHE A 460 23.98 -18.62 -21.77
CA PHE A 460 23.88 -18.89 -23.21
C PHE A 460 25.14 -19.59 -23.79
N GLY A 461 26.16 -19.85 -22.97
CA GLY A 461 27.42 -20.46 -23.45
C GLY A 461 28.34 -19.48 -24.17
N GLU A 462 28.09 -18.17 -24.10
CA GLU A 462 28.89 -17.11 -24.71
C GLU A 462 30.14 -16.78 -23.85
N LEU A 463 31.02 -17.76 -23.67
CA LEU A 463 32.11 -17.71 -22.69
C LEU A 463 33.08 -16.54 -22.94
N GLU A 464 33.52 -16.33 -24.21
CA GLU A 464 34.43 -15.24 -24.57
C GLU A 464 33.81 -13.86 -24.30
N ALA A 465 32.52 -13.69 -24.67
CA ALA A 465 31.79 -12.46 -24.43
C ALA A 465 31.59 -12.20 -22.93
N ALA A 466 31.35 -13.26 -22.13
CA ALA A 466 31.23 -13.16 -20.68
C ALA A 466 32.55 -12.69 -20.05
N VAL A 467 33.69 -13.31 -20.39
CA VAL A 467 35.02 -12.90 -19.93
C VAL A 467 35.32 -11.43 -20.26
N ALA A 468 35.11 -11.04 -21.52
CA ALA A 468 35.32 -9.65 -21.95
C ALA A 468 34.45 -8.65 -21.15
N THR A 469 33.25 -9.07 -20.77
CA THR A 469 32.30 -8.24 -19.98
C THR A 469 32.75 -8.13 -18.51
N VAL A 470 33.24 -9.22 -17.90
CA VAL A 470 33.85 -9.19 -16.54
C VAL A 470 35.08 -8.28 -16.50
N ASP A 471 35.95 -8.36 -17.51
CA ASP A 471 37.11 -7.48 -17.61
C ASP A 471 36.71 -6.00 -17.76
N ALA A 472 35.68 -5.72 -18.56
CA ALA A 472 35.14 -4.38 -18.71
C ALA A 472 34.55 -3.85 -17.37
N ALA A 473 33.87 -4.72 -16.60
CA ALA A 473 33.38 -4.37 -15.27
C ALA A 473 34.55 -4.04 -14.33
N GLY A 474 35.62 -4.83 -14.33
CA GLY A 474 36.82 -4.59 -13.56
C GLY A 474 37.49 -3.25 -13.87
N ARG A 475 37.62 -2.90 -15.15
CA ARG A 475 38.14 -1.57 -15.56
C ARG A 475 37.25 -0.43 -15.09
N THR A 476 35.94 -0.61 -15.13
CA THR A 476 34.96 0.40 -14.68
C THR A 476 35.02 0.59 -13.16
N ALA A 477 35.25 -0.46 -12.41
CA ALA A 477 35.34 -0.43 -10.94
C ALA A 477 36.71 0.06 -10.42
N ALA A 478 37.71 0.22 -11.28
CA ALA A 478 39.05 0.60 -10.86
C ALA A 478 39.06 1.98 -10.15
N GLY A 479 39.65 2.02 -8.93
CA GLY A 479 39.74 3.25 -8.14
C GLY A 479 38.42 3.73 -7.52
N LEU A 480 37.40 2.88 -7.38
CA LEU A 480 36.18 3.22 -6.66
C LEU A 480 36.45 3.39 -5.16
N PRO A 481 35.80 4.36 -4.49
CA PRO A 481 35.77 4.45 -3.04
C PRO A 481 35.27 3.16 -2.39
N ARG A 482 35.77 2.84 -1.18
CA ARG A 482 35.45 1.58 -0.48
C ARG A 482 33.96 1.34 -0.31
N GLU A 483 33.18 2.38 -0.05
CA GLU A 483 31.73 2.33 0.09
C GLU A 483 31.00 1.84 -1.18
N HIS A 484 31.54 2.15 -2.36
CA HIS A 484 31.00 1.72 -3.65
C HIS A 484 31.60 0.39 -4.14
N ALA A 485 32.82 0.04 -3.70
CA ALA A 485 33.50 -1.17 -4.14
C ALA A 485 32.91 -2.45 -3.54
N VAL A 486 32.37 -2.43 -2.32
CA VAL A 486 31.89 -3.60 -1.59
C VAL A 486 30.82 -4.38 -2.36
N LEU A 487 29.82 -3.69 -2.93
CA LEU A 487 28.76 -4.34 -3.72
C LEU A 487 29.32 -4.94 -5.01
N VAL A 488 30.19 -4.22 -5.71
CA VAL A 488 30.83 -4.70 -6.95
C VAL A 488 31.64 -5.96 -6.69
N GLU A 489 32.42 -5.98 -5.60
CA GLU A 489 33.23 -7.13 -5.20
C GLU A 489 32.38 -8.35 -4.81
N SER A 490 31.23 -8.13 -4.18
CA SER A 490 30.30 -9.22 -3.84
C SER A 490 29.75 -9.89 -5.09
N VAL A 491 29.18 -9.09 -6.02
CA VAL A 491 28.64 -9.60 -7.27
C VAL A 491 29.73 -10.23 -8.15
N ARG A 492 30.91 -9.64 -8.17
CA ARG A 492 32.06 -10.18 -8.91
C ARG A 492 32.42 -11.59 -8.44
N ARG A 493 32.52 -11.83 -7.14
CA ARG A 493 32.81 -13.17 -6.60
C ARG A 493 31.79 -14.22 -7.02
N GLU A 494 30.50 -13.86 -7.08
CA GLU A 494 29.45 -14.75 -7.56
C GLU A 494 29.67 -15.13 -9.03
N VAL A 495 29.95 -14.14 -9.89
CA VAL A 495 30.14 -14.35 -11.33
C VAL A 495 31.45 -15.07 -11.62
N ASP A 496 32.55 -14.73 -10.93
CA ASP A 496 33.86 -15.40 -11.09
C ASP A 496 33.78 -16.90 -10.71
N ALA A 497 32.97 -17.25 -9.70
CA ALA A 497 32.75 -18.67 -9.32
C ALA A 497 32.00 -19.42 -10.43
N GLN A 498 30.96 -18.82 -11.03
CA GLN A 498 30.23 -19.42 -12.15
C GLN A 498 31.11 -19.54 -13.42
N LEU A 499 31.90 -18.53 -13.70
CA LEU A 499 32.83 -18.51 -14.82
C LEU A 499 33.89 -19.59 -14.68
N SER A 500 34.47 -19.74 -13.48
CA SER A 500 35.49 -20.78 -13.19
C SER A 500 34.92 -22.18 -13.37
N ALA A 501 33.68 -22.42 -12.93
CA ALA A 501 33.00 -23.71 -13.13
C ALA A 501 32.81 -24.03 -14.62
N ARG A 502 32.36 -23.03 -15.41
CA ARG A 502 32.16 -23.23 -16.87
C ARG A 502 33.45 -23.43 -17.65
N LEU A 503 34.55 -22.77 -17.25
CA LEU A 503 35.87 -22.97 -17.85
C LEU A 503 36.39 -24.39 -17.56
N ALA A 504 36.23 -24.89 -16.35
CA ALA A 504 36.62 -26.26 -15.98
C ALA A 504 35.83 -27.31 -16.78
N ASP A 505 34.55 -27.11 -17.03
CA ASP A 505 33.72 -27.99 -17.86
C ASP A 505 34.17 -27.96 -19.33
N ALA A 506 34.56 -26.82 -19.86
CA ALA A 506 35.04 -26.67 -21.24
C ALA A 506 36.39 -27.41 -21.45
N ASP A 507 37.32 -27.28 -20.50
CA ASP A 507 38.62 -27.98 -20.53
C ASP A 507 38.48 -29.50 -20.35
N GLY A 508 37.47 -29.93 -19.56
CA GLY A 508 37.16 -31.37 -19.35
C GLY A 508 36.62 -32.06 -20.60
N HIS A 509 35.92 -31.37 -21.47
CA HIS A 509 35.40 -31.91 -22.73
C HIS A 509 36.45 -31.92 -23.87
N GLY A 510 37.44 -31.02 -23.82
CA GLY A 510 38.56 -30.99 -24.78
C GLY A 510 39.54 -32.16 -24.63
N SER A 511 39.69 -32.69 -23.41
CA SER A 511 40.61 -33.79 -23.14
C SER A 511 40.04 -35.20 -23.42
N SER A 512 38.72 -35.33 -23.64
CA SER A 512 38.06 -36.61 -23.94
C SER A 512 38.00 -36.93 -25.44
N GLN A 513 38.17 -35.96 -26.35
CA GLN A 513 38.12 -36.19 -27.81
C GLN A 513 39.48 -36.51 -28.46
N VAL A 514 40.59 -36.37 -27.73
CA VAL A 514 41.94 -36.66 -28.29
C VAL A 514 42.39 -38.12 -28.01
N ARG A 515 41.59 -38.96 -27.31
CA ARG A 515 41.97 -40.31 -26.93
C ARG A 515 41.32 -41.46 -27.74
N THR A 516 40.57 -41.19 -28.83
CA THR A 516 39.87 -42.22 -29.59
C THR A 516 40.37 -42.42 -31.04
N ASP A 517 41.42 -41.73 -31.52
CA ASP A 517 41.94 -41.90 -32.89
C ASP A 517 43.39 -42.49 -32.93
N GLY A 518 43.73 -43.33 -31.99
CA GLY A 518 45.10 -43.89 -31.92
C GLY A 518 45.21 -45.40 -31.70
N GLU A 519 44.23 -46.25 -32.18
CA GLU A 519 44.46 -47.72 -32.26
C GLU A 519 43.56 -48.31 -33.33
N ALA A 520 44.05 -48.27 -34.59
CA ALA A 520 43.69 -49.18 -35.66
C ALA A 520 44.73 -49.09 -36.79
N LEU A 521 45.84 -49.74 -36.67
CA LEU A 521 46.63 -50.33 -37.76
C LEU A 521 47.43 -51.53 -37.22
#